data_f65e52d66a53bc4ec1108443e174cf45
#
_entry.id   f65e52d66a53bc4ec1108443e174cf45
#
_cell.length_a   1.000
_cell.length_b   1.000
_cell.length_c   1.000
_cell.angle_alpha   90.00
_cell.angle_beta   90.00
_cell.angle_gamma   90.00
#
_symmetry.space_group_name_H-M   'P 1'
#
loop_
_entity.id
_entity.type
_entity.pdbx_description
1 polymer ?
#
loop_
_entity_poly.entity_id
_entity_poly.type
_entity_poly.pdbx_seq_one_letter_code
_entity_poly.pdbx_strand_id
1 'polypeptide(L)'
;MKLVSTPRIEFLRTLATEILHNYARGRTIIAVDGTDAAGRAAFADDLAAVLREDDRHVFRASLYYFQHPRAERERLARDLPVVSSSDPDESLYRVGYDYSALRRVLVEPFRLGGSTGFVTAEFDPDRDIWIQPTWHTAPADAMLLIDGAYSNRPELHGLWLYSVLLENAGDSATRYLYDVNPRDIVSAVVDTTNPHTPRRVLTDRC
;
A
#
# COMPACT_ATOMS: atom_id res chain seq x y z
N MET A 1 19.87 -13.45 1.24
CA MET A 1 21.00 -12.60 1.75
C MET A 1 20.44 -11.81 2.93
N LYS A 2 21.09 -11.84 4.11
CA LYS A 2 20.61 -11.09 5.27
C LYS A 2 21.04 -9.62 5.21
N LEU A 3 20.13 -8.72 5.55
CA LEU A 3 20.41 -7.29 5.67
C LEU A 3 21.27 -6.99 6.91
N VAL A 4 22.00 -5.88 6.86
CA VAL A 4 22.73 -5.39 8.04
C VAL A 4 21.74 -5.04 9.14
N SER A 5 21.99 -5.51 10.35
CA SER A 5 21.13 -5.27 11.50
C SER A 5 21.22 -3.79 11.92
N THR A 6 20.08 -3.12 11.90
CA THR A 6 19.87 -1.76 12.40
C THR A 6 18.57 -1.75 13.20
N PRO A 7 18.29 -0.76 14.07
CA PRO A 7 17.03 -0.70 14.79
C PRO A 7 15.80 -0.78 13.87
N ARG A 8 15.86 -0.16 12.69
CA ARG A 8 14.81 -0.22 11.68
C ARG A 8 14.64 -1.65 11.13
N ILE A 9 15.72 -2.31 10.75
CA ILE A 9 15.67 -3.68 10.20
C ILE A 9 15.20 -4.68 11.26
N GLU A 10 15.61 -4.55 12.51
CA GLU A 10 15.11 -5.41 13.61
C GLU A 10 13.61 -5.22 13.86
N PHE A 11 13.13 -3.97 13.82
CA PHE A 11 11.70 -3.70 13.88
C PHE A 11 10.95 -4.38 12.73
N LEU A 12 11.46 -4.26 11.50
CA LEU A 12 10.84 -4.89 10.32
C LEU A 12 10.88 -6.41 10.37
N ARG A 13 11.93 -7.02 10.94
CA ARG A 13 12.00 -8.46 11.19
C ARG A 13 10.92 -8.92 12.18
N THR A 14 10.69 -8.13 13.23
CA THR A 14 9.61 -8.41 14.19
C THR A 14 8.24 -8.36 13.50
N LEU A 15 8.02 -7.34 12.69
CA LEU A 15 6.79 -7.18 11.91
C LEU A 15 6.62 -8.32 10.88
N ALA A 16 7.68 -8.68 10.17
CA ALA A 16 7.68 -9.79 9.21
C ALA A 16 7.37 -11.12 9.91
N THR A 17 7.94 -11.37 11.08
CA THR A 17 7.65 -12.56 11.90
C THR A 17 6.16 -12.64 12.26
N GLU A 18 5.53 -11.54 12.65
CA GLU A 18 4.09 -11.48 12.93
C GLU A 18 3.27 -11.80 11.68
N ILE A 19 3.62 -11.19 10.55
CA ILE A 19 2.94 -11.42 9.26
C ILE A 19 3.07 -12.90 8.86
N LEU A 20 4.26 -13.46 8.92
CA LEU A 20 4.50 -14.85 8.54
C LEU A 20 3.85 -15.84 9.51
N HIS A 21 3.77 -15.53 10.80
CA HIS A 21 3.06 -16.36 11.77
C HIS A 21 1.58 -16.51 11.40
N ASN A 22 0.94 -15.43 11.01
CA ASN A 22 -0.50 -15.41 10.76
C ASN A 22 -0.87 -15.77 9.30
N TYR A 23 0.00 -15.47 8.32
CA TYR A 23 -0.32 -15.51 6.89
C TYR A 23 0.74 -16.23 6.05
N ALA A 24 1.48 -17.17 6.61
CA ALA A 24 2.53 -17.90 5.88
C ALA A 24 1.99 -18.87 4.81
N ARG A 25 0.71 -19.19 4.82
CA ARG A 25 0.11 -20.16 3.90
C ARG A 25 -0.71 -19.45 2.83
N GLY A 26 -0.44 -19.82 1.57
CA GLY A 26 -1.12 -19.23 0.44
C GLY A 26 -0.59 -17.85 0.06
N ARG A 27 -1.25 -17.22 -0.92
CA ARG A 27 -0.87 -15.88 -1.41
C ARG A 27 -1.36 -14.80 -0.46
N THR A 28 -0.46 -13.96 -0.03
CA THR A 28 -0.74 -12.91 0.94
C THR A 28 -0.54 -11.55 0.31
N ILE A 29 -1.52 -10.65 0.49
CA ILE A 29 -1.41 -9.26 0.07
C ILE A 29 -1.32 -8.39 1.34
N ILE A 30 -0.30 -7.55 1.38
CA ILE A 30 0.02 -6.64 2.48
C ILE A 30 -0.05 -5.22 1.94
N ALA A 31 -0.75 -4.33 2.65
CA ALA A 31 -0.78 -2.91 2.31
C ALA A 31 0.04 -2.08 3.30
N VAL A 32 0.73 -1.06 2.79
CA VAL A 32 1.40 -0.03 3.59
C VAL A 32 0.77 1.31 3.25
N ASP A 33 0.10 1.90 4.21
CA ASP A 33 -0.58 3.19 4.13
C ASP A 33 0.21 4.29 4.85
N GLY A 34 -0.09 5.52 4.57
CA GLY A 34 0.51 6.69 5.22
C GLY A 34 0.54 7.90 4.29
N THR A 35 0.72 9.09 4.84
CA THR A 35 0.72 10.36 4.10
C THR A 35 2.05 10.64 3.41
N ASP A 36 3.19 10.33 4.06
CA ASP A 36 4.52 10.50 3.48
C ASP A 36 4.80 9.47 2.38
N ALA A 37 4.78 9.89 1.13
CA ALA A 37 4.96 9.02 -0.03
C ALA A 37 6.35 8.35 -0.04
N ALA A 38 7.40 9.12 0.23
CA ALA A 38 8.79 8.61 0.19
C ALA A 38 9.07 7.65 1.36
N GLY A 39 8.65 8.02 2.56
CA GLY A 39 8.78 7.17 3.76
C GLY A 39 7.99 5.88 3.64
N ARG A 40 6.78 5.93 3.08
CA ARG A 40 5.92 4.76 2.82
C ARG A 40 6.57 3.80 1.82
N ALA A 41 7.05 4.31 0.69
CA ALA A 41 7.72 3.49 -0.32
C ALA A 41 8.98 2.83 0.25
N ALA A 42 9.84 3.60 0.94
CA ALA A 42 11.05 3.09 1.58
C ALA A 42 10.75 2.05 2.67
N PHE A 43 9.70 2.24 3.46
CA PHE A 43 9.27 1.26 4.46
C PHE A 43 8.83 -0.05 3.81
N ALA A 44 8.04 0.05 2.74
CA ALA A 44 7.58 -1.11 2.01
C ALA A 44 8.71 -1.86 1.31
N ASP A 45 9.70 -1.16 0.76
CA ASP A 45 10.87 -1.79 0.14
C ASP A 45 11.74 -2.54 1.16
N ASP A 46 11.99 -1.94 2.32
CA ASP A 46 12.74 -2.58 3.40
C ASP A 46 11.98 -3.80 3.97
N LEU A 47 10.65 -3.69 4.17
CA LEU A 47 9.83 -4.82 4.62
C LEU A 47 9.84 -5.96 3.60
N ALA A 48 9.76 -5.65 2.30
CA ALA A 48 9.88 -6.65 1.24
C ALA A 48 11.26 -7.33 1.25
N ALA A 49 12.32 -6.56 1.49
CA ALA A 49 13.67 -7.11 1.59
C ALA A 49 13.84 -8.04 2.81
N VAL A 50 13.25 -7.68 3.95
CA VAL A 50 13.24 -8.52 5.16
C VAL A 50 12.44 -9.80 4.94
N LEU A 51 11.25 -9.74 4.33
CA LEU A 51 10.46 -10.93 4.01
C LEU A 51 11.20 -11.89 3.08
N ARG A 52 12.05 -11.37 2.19
CA ARG A 52 12.93 -12.20 1.32
C ARG A 52 14.08 -12.86 2.08
N GLU A 53 14.46 -12.41 3.28
CA GLU A 53 15.42 -13.11 4.14
C GLU A 53 14.93 -14.51 4.55
N ASP A 54 13.60 -14.70 4.62
CA ASP A 54 12.91 -15.94 4.95
C ASP A 54 12.48 -16.73 3.69
N ASP A 55 13.21 -16.56 2.58
CA ASP A 55 13.01 -17.22 1.29
C ASP A 55 11.61 -17.02 0.68
N ARG A 56 10.93 -15.91 1.02
CA ARG A 56 9.63 -15.57 0.44
C ARG A 56 9.77 -14.90 -0.92
N HIS A 57 8.91 -15.32 -1.85
CA HIS A 57 8.74 -14.61 -3.12
C HIS A 57 7.87 -13.37 -2.90
N VAL A 58 8.49 -12.19 -2.88
CA VAL A 58 7.80 -10.92 -2.61
C VAL A 58 7.79 -10.05 -3.84
N PHE A 59 6.59 -9.73 -4.32
CA PHE A 59 6.34 -8.74 -5.36
C PHE A 59 6.03 -7.40 -4.73
N ARG A 60 6.46 -6.33 -5.39
CA ARG A 60 6.18 -4.95 -5.00
C ARG A 60 5.28 -4.29 -6.03
N ALA A 61 4.29 -3.54 -5.53
CA ALA A 61 3.46 -2.64 -6.33
C ALA A 61 3.22 -1.36 -5.54
N SER A 62 2.81 -0.31 -6.23
CA SER A 62 2.36 0.94 -5.59
C SER A 62 1.04 1.39 -6.19
N LEU A 63 0.10 1.82 -5.34
CA LEU A 63 -1.15 2.43 -5.81
C LEU A 63 -0.89 3.65 -6.71
N TYR A 64 0.26 4.27 -6.56
CA TYR A 64 0.70 5.39 -7.39
C TYR A 64 0.57 5.10 -8.89
N TYR A 65 0.88 3.88 -9.32
CA TYR A 65 0.81 3.44 -10.72
C TYR A 65 -0.56 2.94 -11.16
N PHE A 66 -1.59 3.14 -10.33
CA PHE A 66 -3.00 2.84 -10.61
C PHE A 66 -3.86 4.11 -10.48
N GLN A 67 -3.30 5.26 -10.79
CA GLN A 67 -4.06 6.51 -10.90
C GLN A 67 -4.77 6.61 -12.24
N HIS A 68 -5.91 7.28 -12.24
CA HIS A 68 -6.53 7.70 -13.49
C HIS A 68 -5.65 8.69 -14.25
N PRO A 69 -5.65 8.68 -15.61
CA PRO A 69 -5.07 9.75 -16.41
C PRO A 69 -5.62 11.12 -16.01
N ARG A 70 -4.82 12.17 -16.20
CA ARG A 70 -5.18 13.55 -15.82
C ARG A 70 -6.54 13.97 -16.34
N ALA A 71 -6.79 13.75 -17.64
CA ALA A 71 -8.07 14.10 -18.27
C ALA A 71 -9.27 13.39 -17.61
N GLU A 72 -9.10 12.15 -17.20
CA GLU A 72 -10.16 11.40 -16.51
C GLU A 72 -10.37 11.91 -15.08
N ARG A 73 -9.29 12.20 -14.33
CA ARG A 73 -9.40 12.82 -12.99
C ARG A 73 -10.13 14.16 -13.06
N GLU A 74 -9.81 15.00 -14.05
CA GLU A 74 -10.49 16.27 -14.27
C GLU A 74 -11.97 16.10 -14.63
N ARG A 75 -12.30 15.08 -15.42
CA ARG A 75 -13.68 14.72 -15.73
C ARG A 75 -14.45 14.31 -14.49
N LEU A 76 -13.91 13.34 -13.72
CA LEU A 76 -14.52 12.84 -12.49
C LEU A 76 -14.67 13.93 -11.43
N ALA A 77 -13.70 14.82 -11.32
CA ALA A 77 -13.74 15.94 -10.38
C ALA A 77 -14.87 16.94 -10.66
N ARG A 78 -15.24 17.14 -11.95
CA ARG A 78 -16.37 18.02 -12.33
C ARG A 78 -17.72 17.50 -11.84
N ASP A 79 -17.86 16.18 -11.70
CA ASP A 79 -19.11 15.56 -11.27
C ASP A 79 -19.24 15.51 -9.73
N LEU A 80 -18.17 15.92 -9.02
CA LEU A 80 -18.21 16.00 -7.55
C LEU A 80 -18.91 17.30 -7.11
N PRO A 81 -19.60 17.27 -5.95
CA PRO A 81 -20.07 18.48 -5.30
C PRO A 81 -18.91 19.46 -5.11
N VAL A 82 -19.14 20.73 -5.40
CA VAL A 82 -18.14 21.79 -5.20
C VAL A 82 -17.76 21.81 -3.72
N VAL A 83 -16.60 21.28 -3.39
CA VAL A 83 -15.97 21.43 -2.09
C VAL A 83 -15.01 22.60 -2.21
N SER A 84 -15.10 23.56 -1.30
CA SER A 84 -14.30 24.78 -1.32
C SER A 84 -12.81 24.57 -1.02
N SER A 85 -12.31 23.33 -1.08
CA SER A 85 -10.88 23.07 -0.90
C SER A 85 -10.19 22.96 -2.27
N SER A 86 -9.20 23.80 -2.45
CA SER A 86 -8.21 23.71 -3.55
C SER A 86 -7.10 22.69 -3.17
N ASP A 87 -7.38 21.78 -2.24
CA ASP A 87 -6.41 20.82 -1.76
C ASP A 87 -6.19 19.71 -2.81
N PRO A 88 -4.99 19.59 -3.39
CA PRO A 88 -4.66 18.54 -4.34
C PRO A 88 -4.84 17.13 -3.74
N ASP A 89 -4.61 16.98 -2.44
CA ASP A 89 -4.74 15.72 -1.72
C ASP A 89 -6.21 15.28 -1.63
N GLU A 90 -7.16 16.21 -1.50
CA GLU A 90 -8.58 15.88 -1.51
C GLU A 90 -9.03 15.37 -2.88
N SER A 91 -8.54 15.98 -3.95
CA SER A 91 -8.84 15.51 -5.31
C SER A 91 -8.30 14.10 -5.55
N LEU A 92 -7.04 13.85 -5.16
CA LEU A 92 -6.43 12.53 -5.25
C LEU A 92 -7.19 11.49 -4.41
N TYR A 93 -7.60 11.86 -3.19
CA TYR A 93 -8.40 11.01 -2.32
C TYR A 93 -9.73 10.63 -2.95
N ARG A 94 -10.44 11.56 -3.59
CA ARG A 94 -11.79 11.33 -4.12
C ARG A 94 -11.82 10.57 -5.42
N VAL A 95 -10.98 10.96 -6.38
CA VAL A 95 -11.05 10.49 -7.77
C VAL A 95 -9.69 10.15 -8.38
N GLY A 96 -8.64 10.05 -7.55
CA GLY A 96 -7.28 9.87 -8.06
C GLY A 96 -7.00 8.49 -8.61
N TYR A 97 -7.59 7.44 -8.02
CA TYR A 97 -7.19 6.06 -8.27
C TYR A 97 -8.23 5.26 -9.06
N ASP A 98 -7.75 4.45 -10.00
CA ASP A 98 -8.53 3.42 -10.71
C ASP A 98 -8.46 2.09 -9.94
N TYR A 99 -9.34 1.95 -8.95
CA TYR A 99 -9.44 0.71 -8.18
C TYR A 99 -10.00 -0.46 -9.00
N SER A 100 -10.68 -0.18 -10.11
CA SER A 100 -11.14 -1.23 -11.03
C SER A 100 -9.96 -1.85 -11.77
N ALA A 101 -9.05 -1.02 -12.28
CA ALA A 101 -7.81 -1.48 -12.88
C ALA A 101 -6.95 -2.26 -11.88
N LEU A 102 -6.73 -1.70 -10.67
CA LEU A 102 -5.99 -2.36 -9.60
C LEU A 102 -6.51 -3.79 -9.34
N ARG A 103 -7.84 -3.95 -9.22
CA ARG A 103 -8.46 -5.27 -9.03
C ARG A 103 -8.23 -6.17 -10.21
N ARG A 104 -8.55 -5.70 -11.41
CA ARG A 104 -8.57 -6.48 -12.65
C ARG A 104 -7.19 -6.98 -13.07
N VAL A 105 -6.14 -6.16 -12.95
CA VAL A 105 -4.82 -6.52 -13.50
C VAL A 105 -3.79 -6.92 -12.45
N LEU A 106 -4.03 -6.66 -11.16
CA LEU A 106 -3.10 -6.99 -10.08
C LEU A 106 -3.73 -7.92 -9.04
N VAL A 107 -4.73 -7.45 -8.30
CA VAL A 107 -5.18 -8.14 -7.08
C VAL A 107 -5.87 -9.48 -7.39
N GLU A 108 -6.86 -9.48 -8.29
CA GLU A 108 -7.60 -10.70 -8.64
C GLU A 108 -6.72 -11.72 -9.35
N PRO A 109 -5.92 -11.37 -10.37
CA PRO A 109 -5.00 -12.31 -10.99
C PRO A 109 -3.94 -12.85 -10.01
N PHE A 110 -3.40 -12.01 -9.13
CA PHE A 110 -2.48 -12.47 -8.08
C PHE A 110 -3.13 -13.50 -7.16
N ARG A 111 -4.38 -13.28 -6.75
CA ARG A 111 -5.12 -14.21 -5.87
C ARG A 111 -5.49 -15.51 -6.55
N LEU A 112 -5.89 -15.48 -7.83
CA LEU A 112 -6.28 -16.67 -8.60
C LEU A 112 -5.15 -17.69 -8.67
N GLY A 113 -3.94 -17.25 -8.82
CA GLY A 113 -2.80 -18.14 -8.78
C GLY A 113 -2.56 -18.94 -10.05
N GLY A 114 -1.85 -20.05 -9.93
CA GLY A 114 -1.45 -20.87 -11.06
C GLY A 114 -0.60 -20.11 -12.08
N SER A 115 -0.93 -20.28 -13.36
CA SER A 115 -0.27 -19.57 -14.48
C SER A 115 -0.88 -18.20 -14.79
N THR A 116 -1.81 -17.71 -13.96
CA THR A 116 -2.45 -16.41 -14.19
C THR A 116 -1.42 -15.29 -14.04
N GLY A 117 -1.29 -14.50 -15.10
CA GLY A 117 -0.39 -13.35 -15.12
C GLY A 117 -1.01 -12.12 -14.48
N PHE A 118 -0.19 -11.31 -13.82
CA PHE A 118 -0.57 -10.00 -13.26
C PHE A 118 0.50 -8.96 -13.57
N VAL A 119 0.15 -7.69 -13.44
CA VAL A 119 1.08 -6.56 -13.60
C VAL A 119 1.12 -5.73 -12.31
N THR A 120 2.27 -5.15 -12.00
CA THR A 120 2.48 -4.37 -10.77
C THR A 120 2.40 -2.85 -10.99
N ALA A 121 2.26 -2.42 -12.26
CA ALA A 121 2.09 -1.02 -12.65
C ALA A 121 1.35 -0.96 -13.98
N GLU A 122 0.42 -0.01 -14.14
CA GLU A 122 -0.37 0.18 -15.36
C GLU A 122 -0.21 1.56 -15.98
N PHE A 123 -0.05 2.60 -15.17
CA PHE A 123 0.00 3.98 -15.59
C PHE A 123 1.12 4.76 -14.90
N ASP A 124 1.82 5.65 -15.62
CA ASP A 124 2.82 6.58 -15.08
C ASP A 124 2.17 7.97 -14.93
N PRO A 125 1.81 8.38 -13.71
CA PRO A 125 1.11 9.64 -13.50
C PRO A 125 2.00 10.88 -13.65
N ASP A 126 3.34 10.74 -13.57
CA ASP A 126 4.26 11.85 -13.79
C ASP A 126 4.33 12.24 -15.26
N ARG A 127 4.32 11.22 -16.12
CA ARG A 127 4.36 11.39 -17.59
C ARG A 127 2.97 11.46 -18.22
N ASP A 128 1.93 11.10 -17.48
CA ASP A 128 0.55 10.95 -17.94
C ASP A 128 0.42 9.96 -19.13
N ILE A 129 1.09 8.79 -19.01
CA ILE A 129 1.11 7.75 -20.06
C ILE A 129 0.86 6.35 -19.49
N TRP A 130 0.30 5.46 -20.32
CA TRP A 130 0.19 4.05 -20.02
C TRP A 130 1.55 3.37 -20.08
N ILE A 131 1.84 2.52 -19.08
CA ILE A 131 3.08 1.74 -19.00
C ILE A 131 2.94 0.50 -19.88
N GLN A 132 4.01 0.14 -20.61
CA GLN A 132 4.10 -1.16 -21.26
C GLN A 132 4.05 -2.26 -20.19
N PRO A 133 3.05 -3.15 -20.17
CA PRO A 133 2.88 -4.12 -19.10
C PRO A 133 4.05 -5.11 -19.01
N THR A 134 4.57 -5.30 -17.80
CA THR A 134 5.45 -6.43 -17.49
C THR A 134 4.63 -7.46 -16.74
N TRP A 135 4.43 -8.62 -17.37
CA TRP A 135 3.62 -9.69 -16.82
C TRP A 135 4.44 -10.57 -15.88
N HIS A 136 3.89 -10.82 -14.71
CA HIS A 136 4.45 -11.68 -13.69
C HIS A 136 3.53 -12.87 -13.44
N THR A 137 4.12 -14.01 -13.07
CA THR A 137 3.43 -15.13 -12.43
C THR A 137 4.05 -15.37 -11.07
N ALA A 138 3.30 -15.89 -10.13
CA ALA A 138 3.79 -16.05 -8.77
C ALA A 138 3.54 -17.47 -8.23
N PRO A 139 4.45 -18.01 -7.40
CA PRO A 139 4.24 -19.28 -6.71
C PRO A 139 3.05 -19.20 -5.74
N ALA A 140 2.61 -20.37 -5.26
CA ALA A 140 1.39 -20.49 -4.46
C ALA A 140 1.47 -19.82 -3.08
N ASP A 141 2.68 -19.53 -2.60
CA ASP A 141 2.97 -18.91 -1.31
C ASP A 141 3.60 -17.51 -1.44
N ALA A 142 3.47 -16.90 -2.61
CA ALA A 142 4.02 -15.57 -2.86
C ALA A 142 3.30 -14.49 -2.03
N MET A 143 4.03 -13.43 -1.76
CA MET A 143 3.53 -12.24 -1.09
C MET A 143 3.52 -11.05 -2.07
N LEU A 144 2.48 -10.24 -2.02
CA LEU A 144 2.36 -8.97 -2.73
C LEU A 144 2.32 -7.85 -1.70
N LEU A 145 3.32 -6.98 -1.74
CA LEU A 145 3.40 -5.82 -0.87
C LEU A 145 3.08 -4.56 -1.67
N ILE A 146 1.98 -3.90 -1.31
CA ILE A 146 1.49 -2.70 -2.00
C ILE A 146 1.63 -1.52 -1.06
N ASP A 147 2.28 -0.46 -1.49
CA ASP A 147 2.23 0.82 -0.80
C ASP A 147 1.26 1.78 -1.50
N GLY A 148 0.61 2.62 -0.74
CA GLY A 148 -0.27 3.62 -1.32
C GLY A 148 -0.97 4.48 -0.29
N ALA A 149 -1.10 5.78 -0.58
CA ALA A 149 -1.98 6.63 0.21
C ALA A 149 -3.43 6.14 0.08
N TYR A 150 -4.16 6.22 1.19
CA TYR A 150 -5.57 5.87 1.24
C TYR A 150 -5.88 4.38 0.98
N SER A 151 -4.91 3.48 1.23
CA SER A 151 -5.09 2.06 0.96
C SER A 151 -6.10 1.35 1.86
N ASN A 152 -6.59 2.01 2.91
CA ASN A 152 -7.65 1.48 3.77
C ASN A 152 -9.04 2.08 3.51
N ARG A 153 -9.25 2.68 2.33
CA ARG A 153 -10.59 3.13 1.90
C ARG A 153 -11.58 1.97 1.81
N PRO A 154 -12.89 2.24 2.01
CA PRO A 154 -13.94 1.21 1.92
C PRO A 154 -13.91 0.41 0.62
N GLU A 155 -13.57 1.05 -0.52
CA GLU A 155 -13.48 0.41 -1.84
C GLU A 155 -12.40 -0.66 -1.91
N LEU A 156 -11.42 -0.61 -1.01
CA LEU A 156 -10.30 -1.54 -0.93
C LEU A 156 -10.43 -2.57 0.20
N HIS A 157 -11.52 -2.51 0.97
CA HIS A 157 -11.74 -3.45 2.07
C HIS A 157 -11.71 -4.90 1.57
N GLY A 158 -11.05 -5.77 2.35
CA GLY A 158 -10.89 -7.18 2.04
C GLY A 158 -9.91 -7.50 0.90
N LEU A 159 -9.21 -6.49 0.35
CA LEU A 159 -8.14 -6.75 -0.63
C LEU A 159 -6.83 -7.16 0.03
N TRP A 160 -6.55 -6.70 1.23
CA TRP A 160 -5.35 -7.01 1.99
C TRP A 160 -5.65 -7.94 3.16
N LEU A 161 -4.75 -8.87 3.46
CA LEU A 161 -4.82 -9.70 4.66
C LEU A 161 -4.15 -9.03 5.85
N TYR A 162 -3.20 -8.14 5.58
CA TYR A 162 -2.50 -7.36 6.59
C TYR A 162 -2.32 -5.93 6.09
N SER A 163 -2.53 -4.94 6.94
CA SER A 163 -2.28 -3.54 6.60
C SER A 163 -1.52 -2.83 7.70
N VAL A 164 -0.60 -1.96 7.29
CA VAL A 164 0.22 -1.12 8.16
C VAL A 164 -0.12 0.33 7.87
N LEU A 165 -0.44 1.10 8.89
CA LEU A 165 -0.54 2.54 8.82
C LEU A 165 0.74 3.16 9.36
N LEU A 166 1.43 3.95 8.55
CA LEU A 166 2.57 4.74 8.96
C LEU A 166 2.09 6.13 9.40
N GLU A 167 2.51 6.56 10.57
CA GLU A 167 2.22 7.88 11.12
C GLU A 167 3.49 8.65 11.41
N ASN A 168 3.46 9.95 11.16
CA ASN A 168 4.52 10.90 11.50
C ASN A 168 3.98 12.01 12.38
N ALA A 169 4.80 12.56 13.25
CA ALA A 169 4.40 13.68 14.14
C ALA A 169 3.95 14.95 13.38
N GLY A 170 4.28 15.06 12.10
CA GLY A 170 3.90 16.18 11.24
C GLY A 170 2.68 15.92 10.36
N ASP A 171 2.03 14.75 10.48
CA ASP A 171 0.87 14.42 9.66
C ASP A 171 -0.29 15.39 9.95
N SER A 172 -0.76 16.05 8.90
CA SER A 172 -1.96 16.88 8.98
C SER A 172 -3.20 16.03 9.02
N ALA A 173 -4.25 16.49 9.71
CA ALA A 173 -5.57 15.90 9.64
C ALA A 173 -6.08 16.01 8.20
N THR A 174 -6.14 14.90 7.49
CA THR A 174 -6.64 14.84 6.12
C THR A 174 -8.10 14.40 6.11
N ARG A 175 -8.79 14.66 5.01
CA ARG A 175 -10.16 14.16 4.79
C ARG A 175 -10.25 12.65 4.96
N TYR A 176 -9.24 11.94 4.49
CA TYR A 176 -9.13 10.48 4.64
C TYR A 176 -9.12 10.03 6.10
N LEU A 177 -8.32 10.67 6.95
CA LEU A 177 -8.26 10.31 8.37
C LEU A 177 -9.60 10.55 9.08
N TYR A 178 -10.32 11.58 8.65
CA TYR A 178 -11.66 11.87 9.20
C TYR A 178 -12.71 10.87 8.72
N ASP A 179 -12.76 10.58 7.41
CA ASP A 179 -13.80 9.76 6.80
C ASP A 179 -13.64 8.26 7.12
N VAL A 180 -12.40 7.77 7.22
CA VAL A 180 -12.09 6.34 7.31
C VAL A 180 -11.61 5.92 8.68
N ASN A 181 -10.95 6.81 9.42
CA ASN A 181 -10.24 6.49 10.66
C ASN A 181 -9.42 5.19 10.55
N PRO A 182 -8.38 5.17 9.70
CA PRO A 182 -7.63 3.94 9.38
C PRO A 182 -7.00 3.26 10.60
N ARG A 183 -6.74 4.01 11.68
CA ARG A 183 -6.20 3.44 12.94
C ARG A 183 -7.05 2.30 13.50
N ASP A 184 -8.36 2.36 13.33
CA ASP A 184 -9.29 1.39 13.91
C ASP A 184 -9.38 0.10 13.09
N ILE A 185 -8.92 0.12 11.84
CA ILE A 185 -9.11 -1.00 10.91
C ILE A 185 -7.82 -1.68 10.46
N VAL A 186 -6.65 -1.02 10.61
CA VAL A 186 -5.36 -1.61 10.21
C VAL A 186 -4.87 -2.67 11.19
N SER A 187 -4.03 -3.57 10.70
CA SER A 187 -3.40 -4.61 11.52
C SER A 187 -2.29 -4.05 12.43
N ALA A 188 -1.61 -3.01 11.96
CA ALA A 188 -0.53 -2.36 12.69
C ALA A 188 -0.49 -0.85 12.45
N VAL A 189 -0.29 -0.08 13.52
CA VAL A 189 0.07 1.35 13.43
C VAL A 189 1.54 1.48 13.80
N VAL A 190 2.30 2.20 13.00
CA VAL A 190 3.74 2.37 13.18
C VAL A 190 4.08 3.86 13.17
N ASP A 191 4.62 4.36 14.27
CA ASP A 191 5.22 5.69 14.34
C ASP A 191 6.57 5.67 13.59
N THR A 192 6.65 6.46 12.54
CA THR A 192 7.83 6.68 11.70
C THR A 192 8.38 8.09 11.80
N THR A 193 8.03 8.84 12.84
CA THR A 193 8.58 10.18 13.11
C THR A 193 10.11 10.17 13.08
N ASN A 194 10.72 9.10 13.60
CA ASN A 194 12.12 8.79 13.33
C ASN A 194 12.19 7.56 12.40
N PRO A 195 12.47 7.73 11.11
CA PRO A 195 12.49 6.62 10.16
C PRO A 195 13.57 5.57 10.43
N HIS A 196 14.60 5.90 11.22
CA HIS A 196 15.67 4.97 11.60
C HIS A 196 15.30 4.09 12.80
N THR A 197 14.31 4.50 13.59
CA THR A 197 13.85 3.80 14.80
C THR A 197 12.31 3.75 14.85
N PRO A 198 11.65 3.13 13.87
CA PRO A 198 10.19 3.03 13.86
C PRO A 198 9.70 2.26 15.10
N ARG A 199 8.48 2.57 15.54
CA ARG A 199 7.90 1.96 16.74
C ARG A 199 6.46 1.56 16.49
N ARG A 200 6.05 0.41 17.03
CA ARG A 200 4.64 0.02 17.04
C ARG A 200 3.87 0.92 18.01
N VAL A 201 2.78 1.46 17.54
CA VAL A 201 1.81 2.17 18.39
C VAL A 201 0.77 1.15 18.82
N LEU A 202 0.59 0.99 20.12
CA LEU A 202 -0.49 0.16 20.67
C LEU A 202 -1.79 0.96 20.55
N THR A 203 -2.75 0.43 19.84
CA THR A 203 -4.12 0.97 19.83
C THR A 203 -4.90 0.23 20.90
N ASP A 204 -5.40 0.97 21.90
CA ASP A 204 -6.33 0.42 22.88
C ASP A 204 -7.62 0.05 22.15
N ARG A 205 -7.71 -1.18 21.69
CA ARG A 205 -8.98 -1.76 21.25
C ARG A 205 -9.66 -2.33 22.49
N CYS A 206 -10.51 -1.50 23.12
CA CYS A 206 -11.47 -1.97 24.11
C CYS A 206 -12.65 -2.65 23.43
#